data_e65a02ce580085ccf9df57ed920edbc0
#
_entry.id   e65a02ce580085ccf9df57ed920edbc0
#
_cell.length_a   1.000
_cell.length_b   1.000
_cell.length_c   1.000
_cell.angle_alpha   90.00
_cell.angle_beta   90.00
_cell.angle_gamma   90.00
#
_symmetry.space_group_name_H-M   'P 1'
#
loop_
_entity.id
_entity.type
_entity.pdbx_description
1 polymer ?
#
loop_
_entity_poly.entity_id
_entity_poly.type
_entity_poly.pdbx_seq_one_letter_code
_entity_poly.pdbx_strand_id
1 'polypeptide(L)'
;MSASYTPIPTSDTDIVQTTEKERSSRKSKTLRNRILIAVACVIVLFVTFKAGQYSARRSLPSDPGCPTVPEPSIPDNKKPIPTPKPNNTMPHGGKRSVGYFVNWGIYGRKFPPSLIPVDDLTHILYAFANVKPDSGEVFLSDLWSDQDIHYPGDSWNDVGTNLYGNFKAIYKLKEQNRHLKVLLSIGGWTYSPSFHPIVVNPAARAKFVESSVKILEDYGLDGLDVDYEYPGNEEQAAGYVELLRELREALDRHEHAKGHGAHFALTIAAPCGPDHYRKLHVAEMDRYLDFWNLMAYDFSGSWDKIANHQANLYGQPISAAEAVDFYISNGVRKDKIVLGIPLYGRSFANTQGPGTPFSGIGQGSWEAGVYDYRALPLPGSYTHRDEKNIASWTYNYATKEMVSFDSEEVAKWKGEYIKHKGLGGSMFWELSGDKGCSREGMEGGPGKEPQEGQSLVKIVKDAMGGLEQSPNWLWYNQSKFDNMRSGMA
;
A
#
# COMPACT_ATOMS: atom_id res chain seq x y z
N MET A 1 -1.27 87.62 -28.96
CA MET A 1 -0.34 86.94 -28.11
C MET A 1 -0.98 85.63 -27.74
N SER A 2 -0.59 84.57 -28.38
CA SER A 2 -1.15 83.19 -28.24
C SER A 2 -0.21 82.39 -27.39
N ALA A 3 -0.68 81.86 -26.24
CA ALA A 3 0.06 80.96 -25.43
C ALA A 3 -0.42 79.54 -25.72
N SER A 4 0.48 78.75 -26.23
CA SER A 4 0.29 77.29 -26.47
C SER A 4 0.35 76.51 -25.23
N TYR A 5 -0.67 75.68 -24.96
CA TYR A 5 -0.77 74.74 -23.85
C TYR A 5 -0.29 73.36 -24.37
N THR A 6 0.71 72.80 -23.73
CA THR A 6 1.19 71.42 -23.99
C THR A 6 0.56 70.48 -22.95
N PRO A 7 -0.09 69.40 -23.31
CA PRO A 7 -0.64 68.42 -22.35
C PRO A 7 0.44 67.47 -21.81
N ILE A 8 0.35 67.21 -20.52
CA ILE A 8 1.14 66.19 -19.80
C ILE A 8 0.53 64.78 -20.11
N PRO A 9 1.29 63.78 -20.49
CA PRO A 9 0.76 62.45 -20.71
C PRO A 9 0.49 61.71 -19.36
N THR A 10 -0.77 61.35 -19.16
CA THR A 10 -1.19 60.39 -18.13
C THR A 10 -1.24 59.00 -18.75
N SER A 11 -0.36 58.07 -18.32
CA SER A 11 -0.68 56.66 -18.41
C SER A 11 0.10 55.84 -17.39
N ASP A 12 -0.60 55.47 -16.34
CA ASP A 12 -0.18 54.47 -15.36
C ASP A 12 -0.04 53.02 -15.95
N THR A 13 -0.43 52.84 -17.22
CA THR A 13 -0.39 51.52 -17.90
C THR A 13 0.99 51.09 -18.34
N ASP A 14 1.91 51.99 -18.61
CA ASP A 14 3.27 51.60 -19.05
C ASP A 14 4.19 51.17 -17.93
N ILE A 15 3.95 51.61 -16.70
CA ILE A 15 4.73 51.22 -15.52
C ILE A 15 4.36 49.80 -15.06
N VAL A 16 3.08 49.39 -15.20
CA VAL A 16 2.61 48.06 -14.83
C VAL A 16 3.13 47.01 -15.82
N GLN A 17 3.15 47.29 -17.13
CA GLN A 17 3.66 46.35 -18.13
C GLN A 17 5.17 46.14 -18.07
N THR A 18 5.97 47.13 -17.69
CA THR A 18 7.42 46.97 -17.50
C THR A 18 7.76 46.15 -16.24
N THR A 19 7.03 46.32 -15.15
CA THR A 19 7.25 45.53 -13.92
C THR A 19 6.82 44.08 -14.05
N GLU A 20 5.77 43.76 -14.78
CA GLU A 20 5.36 42.37 -15.07
C GLU A 20 6.34 41.65 -15.98
N LYS A 21 6.87 42.35 -17.02
CA LYS A 21 7.86 41.78 -17.94
C LYS A 21 9.20 41.47 -17.24
N GLU A 22 9.66 42.32 -16.32
CA GLU A 22 10.83 42.07 -15.50
C GLU A 22 10.61 40.95 -14.48
N ARG A 23 9.43 40.85 -13.86
CA ARG A 23 9.06 39.80 -12.92
C ARG A 23 8.97 38.43 -13.60
N SER A 24 8.43 38.38 -14.81
CA SER A 24 8.38 37.17 -15.66
C SER A 24 9.78 36.73 -16.06
N SER A 25 10.66 37.66 -16.50
CA SER A 25 12.04 37.37 -16.87
C SER A 25 12.88 36.85 -15.68
N ARG A 26 12.68 37.38 -14.45
CA ARG A 26 13.35 36.89 -13.24
C ARG A 26 12.88 35.49 -12.85
N LYS A 27 11.56 35.21 -12.95
CA LYS A 27 11.01 33.87 -12.68
C LYS A 27 11.54 32.82 -13.67
N SER A 28 11.63 33.16 -14.95
CA SER A 28 12.19 32.29 -15.99
C SER A 28 13.68 31.98 -15.77
N LYS A 29 14.49 32.97 -15.39
CA LYS A 29 15.91 32.77 -15.07
C LYS A 29 16.11 31.89 -13.82
N THR A 30 15.28 32.07 -12.79
CA THR A 30 15.34 31.27 -11.55
C THR A 30 14.93 29.81 -11.82
N LEU A 31 13.90 29.58 -12.64
CA LEU A 31 13.48 28.23 -13.05
C LEU A 31 14.57 27.53 -13.87
N ARG A 32 15.17 28.22 -14.83
CA ARG A 32 16.27 27.69 -15.67
C ARG A 32 17.49 27.31 -14.84
N ASN A 33 17.86 28.13 -13.83
CA ASN A 33 18.97 27.83 -12.94
C ASN A 33 18.67 26.62 -12.02
N ARG A 34 17.43 26.46 -11.54
CA ARG A 34 17.01 25.29 -10.76
C ARG A 34 17.05 24.00 -11.59
N ILE A 35 16.63 24.03 -12.84
CA ILE A 35 16.72 22.91 -13.77
C ILE A 35 18.18 22.54 -14.06
N LEU A 36 19.06 23.53 -14.28
CA LEU A 36 20.50 23.29 -14.50
C LEU A 36 21.19 22.67 -13.29
N ILE A 37 20.83 23.07 -12.06
CA ILE A 37 21.36 22.49 -10.82
C ILE A 37 20.87 21.05 -10.68
N ALA A 38 19.57 20.77 -10.95
CA ALA A 38 19.02 19.42 -10.90
C ALA A 38 19.72 18.46 -11.90
N VAL A 39 19.96 18.92 -13.13
CA VAL A 39 20.68 18.14 -14.15
C VAL A 39 22.13 17.89 -13.74
N ALA A 40 22.81 18.89 -13.17
CA ALA A 40 24.18 18.73 -12.67
C ALA A 40 24.27 17.71 -11.53
N CYS A 41 23.31 17.71 -10.59
CA CYS A 41 23.23 16.73 -9.51
C CYS A 41 23.02 15.30 -10.04
N VAL A 42 22.17 15.10 -11.05
CA VAL A 42 21.97 13.80 -11.69
C VAL A 42 23.24 13.30 -12.38
N ILE A 43 23.97 14.17 -13.06
CA ILE A 43 25.24 13.81 -13.73
C ILE A 43 26.31 13.42 -12.69
N VAL A 44 26.41 14.14 -11.57
CA VAL A 44 27.36 13.80 -10.48
C VAL A 44 27.01 12.43 -9.85
N LEU A 45 25.73 12.13 -9.63
CA LEU A 45 25.30 10.82 -9.13
C LEU A 45 25.61 9.69 -10.12
N PHE A 46 25.47 9.93 -11.43
CA PHE A 46 25.79 8.93 -12.46
C PHE A 46 27.31 8.67 -12.58
N VAL A 47 28.14 9.69 -12.42
CA VAL A 47 29.62 9.56 -12.46
C VAL A 47 30.13 8.84 -11.22
N THR A 48 29.60 9.14 -10.03
CA THR A 48 29.96 8.43 -8.79
C THR A 48 29.51 6.96 -8.80
N PHE A 49 28.35 6.65 -9.38
CA PHE A 49 27.88 5.26 -9.54
C PHE A 49 28.77 4.46 -10.50
N LYS A 50 29.20 5.05 -11.62
CA LYS A 50 30.13 4.38 -12.55
C LYS A 50 31.55 4.22 -11.98
N ALA A 51 32.04 5.18 -11.20
CA ALA A 51 33.35 5.07 -10.54
C ALA A 51 33.36 3.96 -9.47
N GLY A 52 32.24 3.74 -8.76
CA GLY A 52 32.08 2.63 -7.81
C GLY A 52 32.14 1.25 -8.48
N GLN A 53 31.62 1.11 -9.69
CA GLN A 53 31.66 -0.17 -10.43
C GLN A 53 33.05 -0.51 -11.00
N TYR A 54 33.92 0.47 -11.22
CA TYR A 54 35.28 0.24 -11.73
C TYR A 54 36.27 -0.16 -10.64
N SER A 55 36.01 0.14 -9.37
CA SER A 55 36.88 -0.20 -8.23
C SER A 55 36.75 -1.65 -7.74
N ALA A 56 35.70 -2.37 -8.13
CA ALA A 56 35.41 -3.74 -7.66
C ALA A 56 36.07 -4.86 -8.46
N ARG A 57 36.91 -4.58 -9.48
CA ARG A 57 37.64 -5.57 -10.27
C ARG A 57 39.17 -5.47 -10.11
N ARG A 58 39.65 -5.71 -8.88
CA ARG A 58 41.06 -6.08 -8.68
C ARG A 58 41.10 -7.38 -7.86
N SER A 59 41.53 -8.43 -8.53
CA SER A 59 41.86 -9.75 -7.98
C SER A 59 42.93 -9.66 -6.89
N LEU A 60 42.69 -10.30 -5.76
CA LEU A 60 43.69 -10.55 -4.71
C LEU A 60 44.45 -11.85 -5.04
N PRO A 61 45.77 -11.91 -4.72
CA PRO A 61 46.58 -13.11 -4.91
C PRO A 61 46.36 -14.11 -3.77
N SER A 62 46.49 -15.39 -4.10
CA SER A 62 46.47 -16.53 -3.21
C SER A 62 47.67 -16.54 -2.26
N ASP A 63 47.49 -16.69 -0.95
CA ASP A 63 48.49 -16.87 0.05
C ASP A 63 48.37 -18.25 0.72
N PRO A 64 49.47 -18.95 0.98
CA PRO A 64 49.45 -20.33 1.46
C PRO A 64 49.56 -20.43 2.98
N GLY A 65 48.71 -21.23 3.56
CA GLY A 65 48.98 -22.03 4.74
C GLY A 65 49.07 -21.34 6.11
N CYS A 66 48.05 -21.47 6.93
CA CYS A 66 48.11 -21.28 8.39
C CYS A 66 47.59 -22.51 9.14
N PRO A 67 48.21 -22.91 10.25
CA PRO A 67 47.94 -24.19 10.92
C PRO A 67 46.66 -24.17 11.74
N THR A 68 46.00 -25.33 11.76
CA THR A 68 44.78 -25.64 12.54
C THR A 68 44.98 -25.48 14.04
N VAL A 69 44.15 -24.63 14.65
CA VAL A 69 43.95 -24.55 16.11
C VAL A 69 42.72 -25.40 16.46
N PRO A 70 42.77 -26.24 17.54
CA PRO A 70 41.61 -27.09 17.91
C PRO A 70 40.46 -26.24 18.43
N GLU A 71 39.24 -26.57 17.98
CA GLU A 71 37.98 -25.99 18.45
C GLU A 71 37.74 -26.30 19.95
N PRO A 72 37.29 -25.30 20.73
CA PRO A 72 36.75 -25.55 22.07
C PRO A 72 35.36 -26.19 21.99
N SER A 73 35.20 -27.31 22.62
CA SER A 73 33.91 -28.00 22.79
C SER A 73 32.89 -27.13 23.54
N ILE A 74 31.82 -26.75 22.86
CA ILE A 74 30.66 -26.05 23.43
C ILE A 74 29.76 -27.10 24.07
N PRO A 75 29.32 -26.96 25.32
CA PRO A 75 28.38 -27.89 25.93
C PRO A 75 26.99 -27.76 25.27
N ASP A 76 26.48 -28.89 24.80
CA ASP A 76 25.17 -29.05 24.21
C ASP A 76 24.08 -28.90 25.27
N ASN A 77 23.57 -27.67 25.44
CA ASN A 77 22.45 -27.38 26.35
C ASN A 77 21.33 -26.68 25.60
N LYS A 78 20.93 -27.26 24.46
CA LYS A 78 19.71 -26.85 23.77
C LYS A 78 18.51 -27.53 24.44
N LYS A 79 17.85 -26.82 25.38
CA LYS A 79 16.44 -27.11 25.67
C LYS A 79 15.66 -27.01 24.35
N PRO A 80 14.77 -27.96 24.03
CA PRO A 80 13.91 -27.83 22.84
C PRO A 80 13.14 -26.54 22.96
N ILE A 81 13.28 -25.65 21.96
CA ILE A 81 12.42 -24.50 21.80
C ILE A 81 11.00 -25.05 21.62
N PRO A 82 10.00 -24.60 22.41
CA PRO A 82 8.63 -25.05 22.22
C PRO A 82 8.23 -24.69 20.78
N THR A 83 7.94 -25.71 19.97
CA THR A 83 7.32 -25.49 18.67
C THR A 83 6.05 -24.69 18.91
N PRO A 84 5.85 -23.55 18.22
CA PRO A 84 4.58 -22.83 18.27
C PRO A 84 3.47 -23.85 17.96
N LYS A 85 2.48 -23.95 18.82
CA LYS A 85 1.30 -24.77 18.51
C LYS A 85 0.75 -24.21 17.20
N PRO A 86 0.49 -25.05 16.18
CA PRO A 86 -0.19 -24.56 14.99
C PRO A 86 -1.48 -23.90 15.47
N ASN A 87 -1.67 -22.62 15.16
CA ASN A 87 -2.91 -21.89 15.42
C ASN A 87 -4.02 -22.57 14.62
N ASN A 88 -4.53 -23.66 15.18
CA ASN A 88 -5.66 -24.41 14.70
C ASN A 88 -6.86 -23.78 15.33
N THR A 89 -7.45 -22.81 14.62
CA THR A 89 -8.91 -22.70 14.56
C THR A 89 -9.27 -21.46 13.74
N MET A 90 -9.87 -21.67 12.61
CA MET A 90 -10.88 -20.77 12.08
C MET A 90 -12.19 -21.12 12.83
N PRO A 91 -12.58 -20.40 13.89
CA PRO A 91 -13.77 -20.76 14.66
C PRO A 91 -15.08 -20.37 14.00
N HIS A 92 -15.07 -19.53 13.00
CA HIS A 92 -16.30 -19.01 12.35
C HIS A 92 -16.12 -18.99 10.85
N GLY A 93 -16.75 -19.93 10.16
CA GLY A 93 -16.70 -20.06 8.70
C GLY A 93 -17.19 -18.80 7.98
N GLY A 94 -16.27 -18.13 7.29
CA GLY A 94 -16.53 -16.93 6.51
C GLY A 94 -15.27 -16.48 5.77
N LYS A 95 -15.46 -15.59 4.79
CA LYS A 95 -14.38 -15.02 3.98
C LYS A 95 -13.91 -13.70 4.57
N ARG A 96 -12.61 -13.38 4.36
CA ARG A 96 -12.09 -12.04 4.64
C ARG A 96 -12.38 -11.14 3.45
N SER A 97 -12.80 -9.92 3.74
CA SER A 97 -12.87 -8.80 2.80
C SER A 97 -11.99 -7.70 3.38
N VAL A 98 -10.84 -7.48 2.79
CA VAL A 98 -9.77 -6.63 3.30
C VAL A 98 -9.65 -5.39 2.43
N GLY A 99 -9.69 -4.19 2.99
CA GLY A 99 -9.56 -2.95 2.22
C GLY A 99 -8.43 -2.07 2.73
N TYR A 100 -7.56 -1.59 1.84
CA TYR A 100 -6.60 -0.56 2.19
C TYR A 100 -7.30 0.79 2.29
N PHE A 101 -7.16 1.44 3.45
CA PHE A 101 -7.52 2.84 3.67
C PHE A 101 -6.25 3.67 3.71
N VAL A 102 -6.10 4.60 2.77
CA VAL A 102 -4.92 5.46 2.69
C VAL A 102 -5.15 6.75 3.48
N ASN A 103 -4.24 7.10 4.39
CA ASN A 103 -4.39 8.26 5.28
C ASN A 103 -4.47 9.59 4.51
N TRP A 104 -3.82 9.69 3.34
CA TRP A 104 -3.91 10.85 2.45
C TRP A 104 -5.22 10.91 1.64
N GLY A 105 -6.07 9.90 1.73
CA GLY A 105 -7.38 9.86 1.06
C GLY A 105 -8.32 10.98 1.49
N ILE A 106 -8.13 11.53 2.69
CA ILE A 106 -8.96 12.61 3.23
C ILE A 106 -8.79 13.96 2.51
N TYR A 107 -7.66 14.16 1.82
CA TYR A 107 -7.34 15.42 1.13
C TYR A 107 -8.09 15.57 -0.19
N GLY A 108 -7.41 15.65 -1.33
CA GLY A 108 -8.01 15.84 -2.66
C GLY A 108 -9.02 14.75 -3.05
N ARG A 109 -8.83 13.53 -2.58
CA ARG A 109 -9.74 12.39 -2.80
C ARG A 109 -11.03 12.48 -1.99
N LYS A 110 -11.08 13.30 -0.92
CA LYS A 110 -12.25 13.48 -0.03
C LYS A 110 -12.88 12.16 0.42
N PHE A 111 -12.02 11.25 0.88
CA PHE A 111 -12.43 9.95 1.39
C PHE A 111 -12.10 9.83 2.90
N PRO A 112 -12.89 10.46 3.79
CA PRO A 112 -12.75 10.30 5.23
C PRO A 112 -13.21 8.90 5.69
N PRO A 113 -12.88 8.49 6.92
CA PRO A 113 -13.30 7.19 7.47
C PRO A 113 -14.81 6.92 7.44
N SER A 114 -15.64 7.96 7.48
CA SER A 114 -17.11 7.82 7.40
C SER A 114 -17.61 7.25 6.08
N LEU A 115 -16.78 7.20 5.03
CA LEU A 115 -17.12 6.62 3.73
C LEU A 115 -16.65 5.17 3.56
N ILE A 116 -16.00 4.59 4.55
CA ILE A 116 -15.57 3.19 4.52
C ILE A 116 -16.81 2.28 4.47
N PRO A 117 -16.91 1.34 3.50
CA PRO A 117 -18.07 0.44 3.37
C PRO A 117 -17.97 -0.71 4.39
N VAL A 118 -18.23 -0.39 5.68
CA VAL A 118 -18.03 -1.32 6.81
C VAL A 118 -18.81 -2.62 6.71
N ASP A 119 -20.00 -2.61 6.07
CA ASP A 119 -20.84 -3.79 5.86
C ASP A 119 -20.25 -4.76 4.82
N ASP A 120 -19.30 -4.30 4.03
CA ASP A 120 -18.67 -5.07 2.97
C ASP A 120 -17.22 -5.50 3.31
N LEU A 121 -16.72 -5.13 4.50
CA LEU A 121 -15.36 -5.38 4.95
C LEU A 121 -15.30 -6.17 6.26
N THR A 122 -14.22 -6.92 6.43
CA THR A 122 -13.84 -7.56 7.70
C THR A 122 -12.58 -6.93 8.29
N HIS A 123 -11.70 -6.40 7.42
CA HIS A 123 -10.44 -5.79 7.82
C HIS A 123 -10.18 -4.50 7.05
N ILE A 124 -9.63 -3.52 7.74
CA ILE A 124 -9.05 -2.33 7.16
C ILE A 124 -7.53 -2.41 7.39
N LEU A 125 -6.76 -2.25 6.32
CA LEU A 125 -5.32 -2.02 6.40
C LEU A 125 -5.09 -0.51 6.30
N TYR A 126 -4.68 0.09 7.41
CA TYR A 126 -4.45 1.54 7.50
C TYR A 126 -3.08 1.89 6.93
N ALA A 127 -3.03 2.52 5.77
CA ALA A 127 -1.81 2.77 5.00
C ALA A 127 -1.42 4.25 5.03
N PHE A 128 -0.17 4.63 5.29
CA PHE A 128 0.93 3.78 5.73
C PHE A 128 1.67 4.40 6.90
N ALA A 129 2.14 3.58 7.83
CA ALA A 129 3.24 3.97 8.68
C ALA A 129 4.57 3.80 7.93
N ASN A 130 5.57 4.59 8.30
CA ASN A 130 6.92 4.51 7.75
C ASN A 130 7.90 4.02 8.82
N VAL A 131 9.12 3.70 8.43
CA VAL A 131 10.18 3.24 9.32
C VAL A 131 11.46 4.05 9.11
N LYS A 132 12.15 4.41 10.19
CA LYS A 132 13.45 5.10 10.14
C LYS A 132 14.54 4.09 9.80
N PRO A 133 15.25 4.24 8.66
CA PRO A 133 16.21 3.25 8.20
C PRO A 133 17.45 3.12 9.08
N ASP A 134 17.77 4.14 9.87
CA ASP A 134 18.92 4.19 10.78
C ASP A 134 18.68 3.52 12.13
N SER A 135 17.43 3.49 12.59
CA SER A 135 17.06 2.98 13.92
C SER A 135 16.09 1.81 13.90
N GLY A 136 15.30 1.66 12.85
CA GLY A 136 14.19 0.71 12.79
C GLY A 136 12.90 1.19 13.46
N GLU A 137 12.86 2.42 13.97
CA GLU A 137 11.66 2.96 14.62
C GLU A 137 10.52 3.16 13.61
N VAL A 138 9.38 2.51 13.83
CA VAL A 138 8.14 2.74 13.09
C VAL A 138 7.45 3.98 13.60
N PHE A 139 6.93 4.81 12.68
CA PHE A 139 6.22 6.05 13.00
C PHE A 139 5.10 6.33 12.00
N LEU A 140 4.10 7.09 12.42
CA LEU A 140 2.99 7.53 11.57
C LEU A 140 3.47 8.58 10.57
N SER A 141 3.06 8.46 9.31
CA SER A 141 3.56 9.29 8.21
C SER A 141 2.89 10.67 8.12
N ASP A 142 1.68 10.82 8.66
CA ASP A 142 0.91 12.06 8.63
C ASP A 142 0.08 12.24 9.91
N LEU A 143 0.69 12.85 10.92
CA LEU A 143 0.06 13.04 12.23
C LEU A 143 -1.24 13.86 12.16
N TRP A 144 -1.35 14.79 11.19
CA TRP A 144 -2.57 15.58 11.04
C TRP A 144 -3.76 14.71 10.67
N SER A 145 -3.62 13.89 9.62
CA SER A 145 -4.69 12.98 9.21
C SER A 145 -4.90 11.86 10.21
N ASP A 146 -3.80 11.34 10.77
CA ASP A 146 -3.82 10.14 11.61
C ASP A 146 -4.46 10.39 12.97
N GLN A 147 -4.10 11.52 13.66
CA GLN A 147 -4.48 11.76 15.05
C GLN A 147 -4.99 13.15 15.40
N ASP A 148 -4.79 14.19 14.56
CA ASP A 148 -5.01 15.58 14.99
C ASP A 148 -6.25 16.23 14.36
N ILE A 149 -6.63 15.87 13.14
CA ILE A 149 -7.81 16.45 12.48
C ILE A 149 -9.09 16.12 13.27
N HIS A 150 -9.93 17.15 13.48
CA HIS A 150 -11.22 16.98 14.14
C HIS A 150 -12.31 16.75 13.11
N TYR A 151 -13.05 15.66 13.29
CA TYR A 151 -14.23 15.34 12.49
C TYR A 151 -15.52 15.87 13.16
N PRO A 152 -16.64 15.94 12.43
CA PRO A 152 -17.92 16.35 13.02
C PRO A 152 -18.27 15.54 14.29
N GLY A 153 -18.52 16.24 15.38
CA GLY A 153 -18.78 15.65 16.70
C GLY A 153 -17.56 15.62 17.64
N ASP A 154 -16.37 15.98 17.16
CA ASP A 154 -15.20 16.15 18.03
C ASP A 154 -15.22 17.52 18.71
N SER A 155 -14.85 17.57 20.00
CA SER A 155 -14.76 18.79 20.80
C SER A 155 -13.34 19.35 20.77
N TRP A 156 -13.22 20.66 20.69
CA TRP A 156 -11.95 21.39 20.88
C TRP A 156 -11.67 21.72 22.35
N ASN A 157 -12.58 21.38 23.26
CA ASN A 157 -12.50 21.71 24.68
C ASN A 157 -12.22 20.49 25.55
N ASP A 158 -11.94 19.33 24.98
CA ASP A 158 -11.65 18.13 25.73
C ASP A 158 -10.36 18.28 26.53
N VAL A 159 -10.41 17.90 27.81
CA VAL A 159 -9.26 17.96 28.73
C VAL A 159 -8.44 16.68 28.60
N GLY A 160 -7.12 16.80 28.72
CA GLY A 160 -6.19 15.68 28.70
C GLY A 160 -5.53 15.47 27.34
N THR A 161 -4.87 14.32 27.18
CA THR A 161 -4.22 13.91 25.92
C THR A 161 -5.17 13.01 25.15
N ASN A 162 -5.90 13.56 24.19
CA ASN A 162 -6.93 12.83 23.47
C ASN A 162 -6.54 12.53 22.02
N LEU A 163 -6.95 11.37 21.53
CA LEU A 163 -6.85 10.97 20.14
C LEU A 163 -8.03 11.53 19.34
N TYR A 164 -7.71 12.07 18.17
CA TYR A 164 -8.67 12.46 17.13
C TYR A 164 -8.29 11.81 15.79
N GLY A 165 -8.54 12.47 14.70
CA GLY A 165 -8.14 12.04 13.37
C GLY A 165 -8.80 10.77 12.89
N ASN A 166 -8.17 10.20 11.87
CA ASN A 166 -8.65 8.97 11.25
C ASN A 166 -8.73 7.81 12.25
N PHE A 167 -7.77 7.68 13.16
CA PHE A 167 -7.77 6.56 14.11
C PHE A 167 -8.94 6.64 15.10
N LYS A 168 -9.29 7.82 15.62
CA LYS A 168 -10.50 7.95 16.44
C LYS A 168 -11.77 7.61 15.66
N ALA A 169 -11.88 8.16 14.43
CA ALA A 169 -13.04 7.92 13.59
C ALA A 169 -13.20 6.42 13.25
N ILE A 170 -12.10 5.75 12.89
CA ILE A 170 -12.10 4.30 12.59
C ILE A 170 -12.36 3.46 13.85
N TYR A 171 -11.82 3.86 15.01
CA TYR A 171 -12.12 3.17 16.27
C TYR A 171 -13.64 3.19 16.56
N LYS A 172 -14.30 4.32 16.34
CA LYS A 172 -15.77 4.40 16.46
C LYS A 172 -16.51 3.48 15.48
N LEU A 173 -15.98 3.29 14.28
CA LEU A 173 -16.52 2.29 13.34
C LEU A 173 -16.36 0.87 13.89
N LYS A 174 -15.23 0.54 14.54
CA LYS A 174 -15.01 -0.76 15.20
C LYS A 174 -16.00 -1.01 16.35
N GLU A 175 -16.31 0.02 17.14
CA GLU A 175 -17.30 -0.09 18.24
C GLU A 175 -18.68 -0.46 17.71
N GLN A 176 -19.10 0.17 16.62
CA GLN A 176 -20.40 -0.04 15.99
C GLN A 176 -20.45 -1.34 15.19
N ASN A 177 -19.31 -1.82 14.69
CA ASN A 177 -19.17 -2.98 13.81
C ASN A 177 -18.14 -3.97 14.38
N ARG A 178 -18.59 -4.81 15.32
CA ARG A 178 -17.69 -5.70 16.10
C ARG A 178 -16.92 -6.72 15.24
N HIS A 179 -17.35 -6.99 14.03
CA HIS A 179 -16.65 -7.85 13.06
C HIS A 179 -15.49 -7.15 12.32
N LEU A 180 -15.44 -5.81 12.39
CA LEU A 180 -14.45 -5.01 11.66
C LEU A 180 -13.14 -4.89 12.46
N LYS A 181 -12.02 -5.30 11.87
CA LYS A 181 -10.67 -5.20 12.44
C LYS A 181 -9.84 -4.17 11.69
N VAL A 182 -8.90 -3.53 12.36
CA VAL A 182 -8.02 -2.52 11.77
C VAL A 182 -6.57 -2.86 12.07
N LEU A 183 -5.78 -3.05 11.02
CA LEU A 183 -4.35 -3.32 11.10
C LEU A 183 -3.57 -2.11 10.61
N LEU A 184 -2.43 -1.81 11.25
CA LEU A 184 -1.48 -0.83 10.73
C LEU A 184 -0.68 -1.48 9.60
N SER A 185 -0.77 -0.93 8.39
CA SER A 185 0.13 -1.30 7.30
C SER A 185 1.39 -0.44 7.36
N ILE A 186 2.55 -1.10 7.38
CA ILE A 186 3.86 -0.49 7.54
C ILE A 186 4.66 -0.73 6.28
N GLY A 187 5.03 0.34 5.56
CA GLY A 187 5.82 0.24 4.34
C GLY A 187 5.12 0.78 3.10
N GLY A 188 4.85 -0.11 2.15
CA GLY A 188 4.43 0.21 0.78
C GLY A 188 5.61 0.54 -0.12
N TRP A 189 5.36 0.66 -1.43
CA TRP A 189 6.39 0.86 -2.45
C TRP A 189 7.41 1.94 -2.09
N THR A 190 6.92 3.13 -1.72
CA THR A 190 7.79 4.31 -1.45
C THR A 190 8.70 4.13 -0.24
N TYR A 191 8.23 3.42 0.80
CA TYR A 191 8.96 3.27 2.05
C TYR A 191 9.77 1.97 2.14
N SER A 192 9.57 1.04 1.22
CA SER A 192 10.23 -0.27 1.21
C SER A 192 11.77 -0.23 1.20
N PRO A 193 12.45 0.73 0.55
CA PRO A 193 13.91 0.83 0.66
C PRO A 193 14.42 0.99 2.10
N SER A 194 13.61 1.56 3.00
CA SER A 194 13.97 1.71 4.42
C SER A 194 14.07 0.36 5.16
N PHE A 195 13.41 -0.68 4.67
CA PHE A 195 13.46 -2.02 5.28
C PHE A 195 14.79 -2.75 5.06
N HIS A 196 15.49 -2.47 3.94
CA HIS A 196 16.71 -3.22 3.59
C HIS A 196 17.75 -3.27 4.72
N PRO A 197 18.15 -2.14 5.35
CA PRO A 197 19.10 -2.17 6.46
C PRO A 197 18.49 -2.70 7.77
N ILE A 198 17.16 -2.64 7.92
CA ILE A 198 16.47 -3.01 9.16
C ILE A 198 16.37 -4.52 9.30
N VAL A 199 15.91 -5.21 8.26
CA VAL A 199 15.66 -6.66 8.33
C VAL A 199 16.93 -7.45 8.60
N VAL A 200 18.09 -6.96 8.20
CA VAL A 200 19.39 -7.62 8.44
C VAL A 200 20.03 -7.24 9.78
N ASN A 201 19.48 -6.26 10.50
CA ASN A 201 20.04 -5.76 11.76
C ASN A 201 19.13 -6.12 12.95
N PRO A 202 19.56 -7.03 13.86
CA PRO A 202 18.73 -7.44 15.00
C PRO A 202 18.31 -6.29 15.94
N ALA A 203 19.17 -5.28 16.15
CA ALA A 203 18.83 -4.14 17.00
C ALA A 203 17.77 -3.24 16.35
N ALA A 204 17.86 -3.04 15.02
CA ALA A 204 16.86 -2.29 14.27
C ALA A 204 15.51 -3.04 14.20
N ARG A 205 15.53 -4.38 14.01
CA ARG A 205 14.30 -5.18 14.09
C ARG A 205 13.66 -5.11 15.47
N ALA A 206 14.44 -5.19 16.55
CA ALA A 206 13.90 -5.06 17.91
C ALA A 206 13.20 -3.70 18.12
N LYS A 207 13.76 -2.62 17.58
CA LYS A 207 13.14 -1.28 17.63
C LYS A 207 11.89 -1.18 16.78
N PHE A 208 11.89 -1.81 15.60
CA PHE A 208 10.70 -1.94 14.73
C PHE A 208 9.56 -2.61 15.50
N VAL A 209 9.83 -3.75 16.11
CA VAL A 209 8.85 -4.54 16.89
C VAL A 209 8.30 -3.73 18.06
N GLU A 210 9.17 -3.12 18.87
CA GLU A 210 8.79 -2.30 20.02
C GLU A 210 7.84 -1.15 19.60
N SER A 211 8.25 -0.38 18.60
CA SER A 211 7.49 0.78 18.14
C SER A 211 6.18 0.40 17.47
N SER A 212 6.14 -0.70 16.72
CA SER A 212 4.92 -1.19 16.06
C SER A 212 3.86 -1.62 17.08
N VAL A 213 4.24 -2.40 18.10
CA VAL A 213 3.32 -2.84 19.17
C VAL A 213 2.85 -1.64 20.00
N LYS A 214 3.73 -0.65 20.22
CA LYS A 214 3.34 0.57 20.90
C LYS A 214 2.30 1.37 20.12
N ILE A 215 2.46 1.52 18.79
CA ILE A 215 1.47 2.18 17.94
C ILE A 215 0.16 1.39 17.96
N LEU A 216 0.20 0.06 17.86
CA LEU A 216 -0.98 -0.78 17.93
C LEU A 216 -1.80 -0.49 19.20
N GLU A 217 -1.16 -0.43 20.36
CA GLU A 217 -1.81 -0.14 21.63
C GLU A 217 -2.30 1.32 21.72
N ASP A 218 -1.47 2.28 21.31
CA ASP A 218 -1.78 3.68 21.42
C ASP A 218 -3.00 4.07 20.57
N TYR A 219 -3.13 3.49 19.38
CA TYR A 219 -4.14 3.88 18.38
C TYR A 219 -5.32 2.90 18.25
N GLY A 220 -5.38 1.87 19.07
CA GLY A 220 -6.54 0.98 19.12
C GLY A 220 -6.66 0.01 17.96
N LEU A 221 -5.56 -0.65 17.57
CA LEU A 221 -5.50 -1.51 16.39
C LEU A 221 -5.61 -3.01 16.73
N ASP A 222 -6.02 -3.81 15.76
CA ASP A 222 -6.24 -5.26 15.90
C ASP A 222 -5.09 -6.08 15.30
N GLY A 223 -4.01 -5.43 14.85
CA GLY A 223 -2.86 -6.13 14.28
C GLY A 223 -1.95 -5.25 13.47
N LEU A 224 -1.02 -5.90 12.79
CA LEU A 224 -0.01 -5.29 11.94
C LEU A 224 0.00 -5.98 10.57
N ASP A 225 0.21 -5.19 9.53
CA ASP A 225 0.47 -5.62 8.16
C ASP A 225 1.83 -5.09 7.75
N VAL A 226 2.70 -5.94 7.18
CA VAL A 226 4.03 -5.52 6.73
C VAL A 226 4.06 -5.52 5.22
N ASP A 227 4.25 -4.35 4.63
CA ASP A 227 4.30 -4.14 3.19
C ASP A 227 5.73 -3.80 2.75
N TYR A 228 6.56 -4.84 2.64
CA TYR A 228 7.96 -4.75 2.22
C TYR A 228 8.14 -5.23 0.78
N GLU A 229 8.31 -4.28 -0.13
CA GLU A 229 8.36 -4.48 -1.59
C GLU A 229 9.76 -4.16 -2.16
N TYR A 230 10.69 -5.10 -2.27
CA TYR A 230 10.73 -6.48 -1.84
C TYR A 230 12.13 -6.83 -1.33
N PRO A 231 12.37 -7.94 -0.61
CA PRO A 231 13.72 -8.42 -0.35
C PRO A 231 14.49 -8.59 -1.66
N GLY A 232 15.66 -7.95 -1.77
CA GLY A 232 16.48 -7.98 -2.98
C GLY A 232 17.44 -9.17 -3.04
N ASN A 233 17.79 -9.75 -1.89
CA ASN A 233 18.76 -10.82 -1.74
C ASN A 233 18.40 -11.76 -0.59
N GLU A 234 19.15 -12.86 -0.45
CA GLU A 234 18.94 -13.91 0.54
C GLU A 234 19.03 -13.41 1.98
N GLU A 235 19.97 -12.52 2.29
CA GLU A 235 20.14 -11.97 3.65
C GLU A 235 18.90 -11.16 4.07
N GLN A 236 18.34 -10.38 3.15
CA GLN A 236 17.11 -9.63 3.38
C GLN A 236 15.89 -10.54 3.49
N ALA A 237 15.82 -11.60 2.70
CA ALA A 237 14.73 -12.57 2.76
C ALA A 237 14.73 -13.33 4.10
N ALA A 238 15.90 -13.81 4.55
CA ALA A 238 16.06 -14.43 5.85
C ALA A 238 15.77 -13.45 7.00
N GLY A 239 16.26 -12.21 6.89
CA GLY A 239 15.99 -11.15 7.85
C GLY A 239 14.50 -10.78 7.93
N TYR A 240 13.75 -10.90 6.82
CA TYR A 240 12.32 -10.68 6.81
C TYR A 240 11.58 -11.78 7.61
N VAL A 241 11.99 -13.05 7.47
CA VAL A 241 11.46 -14.15 8.31
C VAL A 241 11.69 -13.85 9.80
N GLU A 242 12.90 -13.41 10.18
CA GLU A 242 13.20 -13.06 11.57
C GLU A 242 12.36 -11.88 12.07
N LEU A 243 12.13 -10.85 11.24
CA LEU A 243 11.24 -9.74 11.60
C LEU A 243 9.82 -10.23 11.89
N LEU A 244 9.27 -11.10 11.03
CA LEU A 244 7.93 -11.66 11.22
C LEU A 244 7.85 -12.54 12.47
N ARG A 245 8.89 -13.33 12.75
CA ARG A 245 8.99 -14.12 13.99
C ARG A 245 8.97 -13.22 15.22
N GLU A 246 9.82 -12.21 15.25
CA GLU A 246 9.94 -11.27 16.37
C GLU A 246 8.63 -10.47 16.58
N LEU A 247 7.94 -10.06 15.49
CA LEU A 247 6.63 -9.42 15.56
C LEU A 247 5.58 -10.37 16.13
N ARG A 248 5.49 -11.62 15.65
CA ARG A 248 4.51 -12.59 16.16
C ARG A 248 4.71 -12.87 17.64
N GLU A 249 5.96 -13.08 18.07
CA GLU A 249 6.28 -13.27 19.49
C GLU A 249 5.90 -12.06 20.35
N ALA A 250 6.06 -10.84 19.83
CA ALA A 250 5.70 -9.64 20.57
C ALA A 250 4.17 -9.46 20.64
N LEU A 251 3.46 -9.74 19.54
CA LEU A 251 1.99 -9.74 19.53
C LEU A 251 1.43 -10.81 20.46
N ASP A 252 1.98 -12.02 20.48
CA ASP A 252 1.55 -13.10 21.38
C ASP A 252 1.75 -12.71 22.87
N ARG A 253 2.86 -12.04 23.18
CA ARG A 253 3.07 -11.50 24.55
C ARG A 253 2.04 -10.41 24.88
N HIS A 254 1.72 -9.57 23.93
CA HIS A 254 0.73 -8.52 24.10
C HIS A 254 -0.69 -9.10 24.29
N GLU A 255 -1.08 -10.10 23.49
CA GLU A 255 -2.31 -10.87 23.63
C GLU A 255 -2.44 -11.48 25.02
N HIS A 256 -1.37 -12.13 25.48
CA HIS A 256 -1.34 -12.74 26.81
C HIS A 256 -1.56 -11.69 27.91
N ALA A 257 -0.96 -10.51 27.79
CA ALA A 257 -1.14 -9.42 28.75
C ALA A 257 -2.56 -8.82 28.74
N LYS A 258 -3.26 -8.89 27.60
CA LYS A 258 -4.66 -8.43 27.47
C LYS A 258 -5.67 -9.45 27.99
N GLY A 259 -5.31 -10.74 28.07
CA GLY A 259 -6.16 -11.81 28.58
C GLY A 259 -7.00 -12.51 27.51
N HIS A 260 -8.00 -13.28 27.96
CA HIS A 260 -8.78 -14.13 27.07
C HIS A 260 -9.55 -13.35 26.00
N GLY A 261 -9.44 -13.83 24.76
CA GLY A 261 -10.18 -13.32 23.60
C GLY A 261 -9.46 -12.22 22.82
N ALA A 262 -8.29 -11.74 23.27
CA ALA A 262 -7.44 -10.90 22.46
C ALA A 262 -6.72 -11.74 21.39
N HIS A 263 -6.75 -11.27 20.14
CA HIS A 263 -5.90 -11.76 19.06
C HIS A 263 -5.52 -10.58 18.18
N PHE A 264 -4.22 -10.40 17.95
CA PHE A 264 -3.68 -9.35 17.10
C PHE A 264 -3.06 -9.97 15.85
N ALA A 265 -3.70 -9.73 14.71
CA ALA A 265 -3.29 -10.34 13.46
C ALA A 265 -1.93 -9.82 12.97
N LEU A 266 -1.17 -10.70 12.32
CA LEU A 266 0.05 -10.35 11.58
C LEU A 266 -0.11 -10.80 10.14
N THR A 267 -0.03 -9.84 9.20
CA THR A 267 -0.19 -10.08 7.77
C THR A 267 0.93 -9.42 6.97
N ILE A 268 1.01 -9.76 5.70
CA ILE A 268 1.90 -9.07 4.75
C ILE A 268 1.18 -8.81 3.43
N ALA A 269 1.62 -7.75 2.74
CA ALA A 269 1.44 -7.61 1.30
C ALA A 269 2.46 -8.48 0.58
N ALA A 270 2.00 -9.40 -0.28
CA ALA A 270 2.84 -10.41 -0.89
C ALA A 270 2.86 -10.31 -2.42
N PRO A 271 4.04 -10.41 -3.06
CA PRO A 271 4.17 -10.28 -4.51
C PRO A 271 3.48 -11.40 -5.28
N CYS A 272 2.96 -11.08 -6.47
CA CYS A 272 2.49 -12.07 -7.44
C CYS A 272 3.41 -12.24 -8.64
N GLY A 273 4.44 -11.42 -8.78
CA GLY A 273 5.49 -11.57 -9.79
C GLY A 273 6.53 -12.63 -9.40
N PRO A 274 6.89 -13.58 -10.31
CA PRO A 274 7.82 -14.67 -10.01
C PRO A 274 9.22 -14.21 -9.63
N ASP A 275 9.66 -13.05 -10.11
CA ASP A 275 10.97 -12.48 -9.78
C ASP A 275 11.09 -12.04 -8.31
N HIS A 276 9.95 -11.86 -7.64
CA HIS A 276 9.87 -11.48 -6.25
C HIS A 276 9.44 -12.62 -5.35
N TYR A 277 8.33 -13.32 -5.65
CA TYR A 277 7.83 -14.35 -4.74
C TYR A 277 8.80 -15.54 -4.58
N ARG A 278 9.62 -15.85 -5.59
CA ARG A 278 10.63 -16.92 -5.51
C ARG A 278 11.78 -16.63 -4.55
N LYS A 279 11.94 -15.39 -4.13
CA LYS A 279 12.94 -14.98 -3.14
C LYS A 279 12.43 -15.10 -1.70
N LEU A 280 11.12 -15.29 -1.50
CA LEU A 280 10.54 -15.39 -0.18
C LEU A 280 10.70 -16.80 0.41
N HIS A 281 11.00 -16.89 1.68
CA HIS A 281 10.99 -18.13 2.46
C HIS A 281 9.57 -18.46 2.92
N VAL A 282 8.68 -18.73 1.96
CA VAL A 282 7.22 -18.81 2.14
C VAL A 282 6.83 -19.75 3.29
N ALA A 283 7.38 -20.98 3.32
CA ALA A 283 7.03 -21.96 4.35
C ALA A 283 7.47 -21.55 5.78
N GLU A 284 8.54 -20.75 5.89
CA GLU A 284 9.02 -20.25 7.17
C GLU A 284 8.19 -19.06 7.61
N MET A 285 7.89 -18.13 6.71
CA MET A 285 7.06 -16.96 6.95
C MET A 285 5.62 -17.34 7.35
N ASP A 286 5.03 -18.38 6.73
CA ASP A 286 3.66 -18.82 6.98
C ASP A 286 3.41 -19.26 8.44
N ARG A 287 4.45 -19.63 9.17
CA ARG A 287 4.37 -20.00 10.60
C ARG A 287 3.93 -18.84 11.48
N TYR A 288 4.21 -17.61 11.05
CA TYR A 288 4.03 -16.39 11.83
C TYR A 288 2.84 -15.56 11.37
N LEU A 289 2.35 -15.80 10.14
CA LEU A 289 1.30 -15.02 9.51
C LEU A 289 -0.09 -15.61 9.74
N ASP A 290 -1.06 -14.75 9.98
CA ASP A 290 -2.48 -15.12 10.01
C ASP A 290 -3.03 -15.30 8.59
N PHE A 291 -2.68 -14.40 7.67
CA PHE A 291 -3.01 -14.50 6.24
C PHE A 291 -2.08 -13.67 5.37
N TRP A 292 -2.13 -13.94 4.08
CA TRP A 292 -1.31 -13.34 3.02
C TRP A 292 -2.19 -12.49 2.11
N ASN A 293 -1.91 -11.20 1.99
CA ASN A 293 -2.55 -10.32 1.02
C ASN A 293 -1.77 -10.38 -0.28
N LEU A 294 -2.21 -11.17 -1.25
CA LEU A 294 -1.53 -11.30 -2.53
C LEU A 294 -1.84 -10.09 -3.41
N MET A 295 -0.84 -9.32 -3.78
CA MET A 295 -0.93 -8.17 -4.69
C MET A 295 -1.07 -8.66 -6.15
N ALA A 296 -2.26 -9.20 -6.48
CA ALA A 296 -2.56 -9.78 -7.79
C ALA A 296 -2.97 -8.71 -8.82
N TYR A 297 -2.13 -7.70 -8.92
CA TYR A 297 -2.24 -6.56 -9.83
C TYR A 297 -0.86 -6.02 -10.18
N ASP A 298 -0.81 -4.97 -11.00
CA ASP A 298 0.43 -4.39 -11.51
C ASP A 298 1.28 -5.38 -12.34
N PHE A 299 0.62 -6.32 -13.02
CA PHE A 299 1.29 -7.28 -13.89
C PHE A 299 1.80 -6.65 -15.19
N SER A 300 1.23 -5.50 -15.58
CA SER A 300 1.67 -4.71 -16.71
C SER A 300 1.42 -3.21 -16.45
N GLY A 301 2.34 -2.37 -16.92
CA GLY A 301 2.27 -0.93 -16.70
C GLY A 301 3.22 -0.14 -17.59
N SER A 302 3.45 1.13 -17.23
CA SER A 302 4.27 2.08 -18.00
C SER A 302 5.74 1.66 -18.19
N TRP A 303 6.21 0.70 -17.41
CA TRP A 303 7.56 0.10 -17.48
C TRP A 303 7.72 -0.94 -18.59
N ASP A 304 6.62 -1.38 -19.20
CA ASP A 304 6.62 -2.38 -20.27
C ASP A 304 6.79 -1.73 -21.65
N LYS A 305 6.98 -2.58 -22.66
CA LYS A 305 6.99 -2.18 -24.08
C LYS A 305 5.70 -2.54 -24.79
N ILE A 306 4.95 -3.47 -24.25
CA ILE A 306 3.73 -4.05 -24.81
C ILE A 306 2.60 -3.81 -23.81
N ALA A 307 1.50 -3.22 -24.26
CA ALA A 307 0.30 -3.05 -23.48
C ALA A 307 -0.31 -4.41 -23.14
N ASN A 308 -0.65 -4.65 -21.88
CA ASN A 308 -1.22 -5.94 -21.47
C ASN A 308 -2.17 -5.74 -20.28
N HIS A 309 -2.76 -6.84 -19.82
CA HIS A 309 -3.60 -6.88 -18.64
C HIS A 309 -2.78 -6.67 -17.37
N GLN A 310 -3.26 -5.81 -16.48
CA GLN A 310 -2.58 -5.50 -15.23
C GLN A 310 -2.96 -6.43 -14.05
N ALA A 311 -4.07 -7.19 -14.19
CA ALA A 311 -4.62 -7.98 -13.07
C ALA A 311 -5.38 -9.23 -13.55
N ASN A 312 -4.95 -9.83 -14.66
CA ASN A 312 -5.58 -11.03 -15.21
C ASN A 312 -5.53 -12.22 -14.24
N LEU A 313 -6.62 -12.98 -14.17
CA LEU A 313 -6.67 -14.18 -13.33
C LEU A 313 -5.84 -15.31 -13.92
N TYR A 314 -5.91 -15.51 -15.24
CA TYR A 314 -5.16 -16.52 -16.00
C TYR A 314 -4.34 -15.88 -17.11
N GLY A 315 -3.48 -16.69 -17.77
CA GLY A 315 -2.69 -16.27 -18.93
C GLY A 315 -1.23 -15.95 -18.59
N GLN A 316 -0.50 -15.50 -19.61
CA GLN A 316 0.94 -15.26 -19.54
C GLN A 316 1.26 -13.79 -19.81
N PRO A 317 2.42 -13.25 -19.36
CA PRO A 317 3.52 -13.94 -18.67
C PRO A 317 3.34 -14.09 -17.16
N ILE A 318 2.40 -13.37 -16.54
CA ILE A 318 2.08 -13.38 -15.11
C ILE A 318 0.58 -13.45 -14.95
N SER A 319 0.11 -14.23 -13.97
CA SER A 319 -1.31 -14.29 -13.64
C SER A 319 -1.53 -14.52 -12.13
N ALA A 320 -2.70 -14.10 -11.65
CA ALA A 320 -3.08 -14.27 -10.26
C ALA A 320 -3.17 -15.75 -9.85
N ALA A 321 -3.72 -16.61 -10.71
CA ALA A 321 -3.87 -18.05 -10.44
C ALA A 321 -2.50 -18.76 -10.33
N GLU A 322 -1.51 -18.38 -11.13
CA GLU A 322 -0.14 -18.92 -11.04
C GLU A 322 0.51 -18.56 -9.70
N ALA A 323 0.37 -17.31 -9.27
CA ALA A 323 0.86 -16.88 -7.95
C ALA A 323 0.16 -17.62 -6.81
N VAL A 324 -1.17 -17.77 -6.84
CA VAL A 324 -1.93 -18.55 -5.86
C VAL A 324 -1.42 -20.00 -5.79
N ASP A 325 -1.22 -20.64 -6.95
CA ASP A 325 -0.72 -22.03 -7.01
C ASP A 325 0.72 -22.13 -6.50
N PHE A 326 1.56 -21.12 -6.72
CA PHE A 326 2.90 -21.05 -6.14
C PHE A 326 2.85 -21.04 -4.60
N TYR A 327 2.06 -20.16 -3.98
CA TYR A 327 1.96 -20.09 -2.52
C TYR A 327 1.41 -21.39 -1.92
N ILE A 328 0.37 -21.97 -2.53
CA ILE A 328 -0.18 -23.27 -2.09
C ILE A 328 0.89 -24.38 -2.19
N SER A 329 1.63 -24.44 -3.29
CA SER A 329 2.69 -25.45 -3.50
C SER A 329 3.86 -25.30 -2.54
N ASN A 330 4.07 -24.10 -1.97
CA ASN A 330 5.05 -23.81 -0.94
C ASN A 330 4.49 -23.89 0.50
N GLY A 331 3.33 -24.52 0.68
CA GLY A 331 2.80 -24.91 1.99
C GLY A 331 1.78 -23.95 2.59
N VAL A 332 1.47 -22.81 1.94
CA VAL A 332 0.44 -21.89 2.44
C VAL A 332 -0.95 -22.53 2.30
N ARG A 333 -1.69 -22.57 3.38
CA ARG A 333 -3.07 -23.05 3.36
C ARG A 333 -3.94 -22.09 2.55
N LYS A 334 -4.87 -22.64 1.74
CA LYS A 334 -5.76 -21.85 0.88
C LYS A 334 -6.56 -20.80 1.63
N ASP A 335 -7.03 -21.13 2.83
CA ASP A 335 -7.80 -20.23 3.70
C ASP A 335 -6.98 -19.09 4.32
N LYS A 336 -5.65 -19.10 4.18
CA LYS A 336 -4.75 -18.00 4.53
C LYS A 336 -4.45 -17.08 3.34
N ILE A 337 -4.85 -17.42 2.13
CA ILE A 337 -4.61 -16.64 0.92
C ILE A 337 -5.78 -15.69 0.66
N VAL A 338 -5.50 -14.40 0.62
CA VAL A 338 -6.44 -13.32 0.34
C VAL A 338 -6.04 -12.68 -0.99
N LEU A 339 -6.92 -12.76 -2.00
CA LEU A 339 -6.62 -12.36 -3.37
C LEU A 339 -6.78 -10.85 -3.56
N GLY A 340 -5.74 -10.16 -4.00
CA GLY A 340 -5.75 -8.73 -4.31
C GLY A 340 -6.54 -8.39 -5.58
N ILE A 341 -7.31 -7.32 -5.52
CA ILE A 341 -8.14 -6.79 -6.60
C ILE A 341 -7.90 -5.29 -6.68
N PRO A 342 -7.50 -4.76 -7.85
CA PRO A 342 -7.23 -3.33 -7.98
C PRO A 342 -8.54 -2.53 -8.09
N LEU A 343 -8.64 -1.44 -7.35
CA LEU A 343 -9.67 -0.42 -7.53
C LEU A 343 -9.18 0.74 -8.41
N TYR A 344 -8.35 0.39 -9.39
CA TYR A 344 -7.76 1.29 -10.37
C TYR A 344 -7.44 0.56 -11.67
N GLY A 345 -7.16 1.35 -12.71
CA GLY A 345 -6.68 0.83 -13.99
C GLY A 345 -5.35 1.45 -14.40
N ARG A 346 -4.57 0.71 -15.18
CA ARG A 346 -3.33 1.18 -15.80
C ARG A 346 -3.52 1.46 -17.27
N SER A 347 -3.05 2.63 -17.73
CA SER A 347 -3.26 3.13 -19.07
C SER A 347 -2.04 2.94 -19.95
N PHE A 348 -2.33 2.74 -21.25
CA PHE A 348 -1.37 2.61 -22.34
C PHE A 348 -1.88 3.45 -23.50
N ALA A 349 -1.09 4.46 -23.92
CA ALA A 349 -1.46 5.36 -25.00
C ALA A 349 -0.85 4.92 -26.34
N ASN A 350 -1.44 5.34 -27.44
CA ASN A 350 -1.00 5.02 -28.80
C ASN A 350 -0.83 3.51 -29.05
N THR A 351 -1.76 2.71 -28.56
CA THR A 351 -1.78 1.25 -28.72
C THR A 351 -2.99 0.80 -29.53
N GLN A 352 -2.98 -0.45 -29.97
CA GLN A 352 -4.14 -1.10 -30.59
C GLN A 352 -4.85 -2.07 -29.62
N GLY A 353 -4.41 -2.12 -28.35
CA GLY A 353 -4.97 -2.98 -27.32
C GLY A 353 -3.98 -3.99 -26.74
N PRO A 354 -4.46 -4.97 -25.97
CA PRO A 354 -3.62 -5.97 -25.32
C PRO A 354 -2.73 -6.73 -26.31
N GLY A 355 -1.49 -6.99 -25.92
CA GLY A 355 -0.51 -7.71 -26.74
C GLY A 355 0.16 -6.85 -27.83
N THR A 356 -0.10 -5.55 -27.90
CA THR A 356 0.48 -4.65 -28.91
C THR A 356 1.39 -3.59 -28.29
N PRO A 357 2.36 -3.04 -29.05
CA PRO A 357 3.19 -1.94 -28.58
C PRO A 357 2.36 -0.72 -28.19
N PHE A 358 2.89 0.08 -27.27
CA PHE A 358 2.32 1.35 -26.86
C PHE A 358 3.40 2.44 -26.78
N SER A 359 2.98 3.71 -26.78
CA SER A 359 3.88 4.85 -26.62
C SER A 359 3.23 5.92 -25.78
N GLY A 360 3.65 6.01 -24.51
CA GLY A 360 3.11 6.93 -23.51
C GLY A 360 1.95 6.33 -22.71
N ILE A 361 1.48 7.11 -21.77
CA ILE A 361 0.40 6.78 -20.84
C ILE A 361 -0.58 7.93 -20.74
N GLY A 362 -1.79 7.67 -20.26
CA GLY A 362 -2.81 8.67 -20.02
C GLY A 362 -2.50 9.59 -18.84
N GLN A 363 -3.34 10.62 -18.68
CA GLN A 363 -3.19 11.61 -17.62
C GLN A 363 -3.35 10.98 -16.21
N GLY A 364 -4.22 9.96 -16.08
CA GLY A 364 -4.59 9.36 -14.81
C GLY A 364 -5.49 10.25 -13.95
N SER A 365 -5.95 9.70 -12.82
CA SER A 365 -6.77 10.43 -11.84
C SER A 365 -5.91 11.30 -10.91
N TRP A 366 -4.86 10.73 -10.34
CA TRP A 366 -3.97 11.38 -9.37
C TRP A 366 -2.50 11.25 -9.75
N GLU A 367 -2.18 10.19 -10.45
CA GLU A 367 -0.87 9.83 -10.96
C GLU A 367 -0.98 9.49 -12.44
N ALA A 368 -0.01 9.96 -13.25
CA ALA A 368 -0.01 9.69 -14.69
C ALA A 368 -0.05 8.17 -14.97
N GLY A 369 -0.95 7.77 -15.84
CA GLY A 369 -1.13 6.38 -16.23
C GLY A 369 -1.99 5.54 -15.30
N VAL A 370 -2.48 6.09 -14.16
CA VAL A 370 -3.30 5.38 -13.18
C VAL A 370 -4.64 6.06 -13.02
N TYR A 371 -5.72 5.37 -13.39
CA TYR A 371 -7.09 5.88 -13.23
C TYR A 371 -7.81 5.13 -12.11
N ASP A 372 -8.45 5.86 -11.20
CA ASP A 372 -9.34 5.26 -10.20
C ASP A 372 -10.44 4.46 -10.91
N TYR A 373 -10.82 3.29 -10.38
CA TYR A 373 -11.93 2.50 -10.93
C TYR A 373 -13.21 3.32 -11.03
N ARG A 374 -13.46 4.21 -10.07
CA ARG A 374 -14.63 5.10 -10.08
C ARG A 374 -14.73 5.99 -11.32
N ALA A 375 -13.62 6.31 -11.98
CA ALA A 375 -13.56 7.11 -13.19
C ALA A 375 -13.64 6.29 -14.48
N LEU A 376 -13.74 4.96 -14.39
CA LEU A 376 -13.77 4.06 -15.53
C LEU A 376 -15.19 3.53 -15.80
N PRO A 377 -15.57 3.32 -17.09
CA PRO A 377 -14.79 3.62 -18.30
C PRO A 377 -14.62 5.12 -18.54
N LEU A 378 -13.49 5.55 -19.12
CA LEU A 378 -13.30 6.96 -19.49
C LEU A 378 -14.32 7.37 -20.55
N PRO A 379 -14.76 8.66 -20.60
CA PRO A 379 -15.68 9.15 -21.61
C PRO A 379 -15.21 8.84 -23.04
N GLY A 380 -16.10 8.28 -23.84
CA GLY A 380 -15.81 7.87 -25.23
C GLY A 380 -15.03 6.57 -25.37
N SER A 381 -14.77 5.86 -24.27
CA SER A 381 -14.17 4.53 -24.26
C SER A 381 -15.22 3.42 -24.22
N TYR A 382 -14.88 2.26 -24.75
CA TYR A 382 -15.69 1.05 -24.72
C TYR A 382 -15.02 -0.01 -23.86
N THR A 383 -15.79 -0.70 -23.01
CA THR A 383 -15.27 -1.79 -22.19
C THR A 383 -15.24 -3.09 -22.97
N HIS A 384 -14.10 -3.75 -22.95
CA HIS A 384 -13.83 -5.06 -23.53
C HIS A 384 -13.48 -6.06 -22.44
N ARG A 385 -13.69 -7.35 -22.72
CA ARG A 385 -13.42 -8.46 -21.79
C ARG A 385 -12.65 -9.56 -22.49
N ASP A 386 -11.75 -10.18 -21.74
CA ASP A 386 -11.07 -11.43 -22.09
C ASP A 386 -11.55 -12.52 -21.13
N GLU A 387 -12.56 -13.27 -21.55
CA GLU A 387 -13.16 -14.35 -20.75
C GLU A 387 -12.21 -15.51 -20.49
N LYS A 388 -11.23 -15.72 -21.39
CA LYS A 388 -10.24 -16.77 -21.24
C LYS A 388 -9.26 -16.47 -20.11
N ASN A 389 -8.80 -15.23 -20.04
CA ASN A 389 -7.81 -14.79 -19.06
C ASN A 389 -8.47 -14.16 -17.83
N ILE A 390 -9.79 -13.98 -17.85
CA ILE A 390 -10.57 -13.23 -16.83
C ILE A 390 -9.91 -11.89 -16.58
N ALA A 391 -10.03 -11.01 -17.58
CA ALA A 391 -9.48 -9.67 -17.59
C ALA A 391 -10.40 -8.72 -18.36
N SER A 392 -10.26 -7.43 -18.13
CA SER A 392 -10.96 -6.41 -18.89
C SER A 392 -10.12 -5.16 -19.13
N TRP A 393 -10.52 -4.38 -20.11
CA TRP A 393 -9.93 -3.08 -20.40
C TRP A 393 -10.95 -2.16 -21.05
N THR A 394 -10.75 -0.86 -20.93
CA THR A 394 -11.40 0.12 -21.78
C THR A 394 -10.51 0.47 -22.96
N TYR A 395 -11.12 0.81 -24.11
CA TYR A 395 -10.41 1.30 -25.27
C TYR A 395 -11.12 2.49 -25.90
N ASN A 396 -10.39 3.57 -26.09
CA ASN A 396 -10.86 4.75 -26.82
C ASN A 396 -10.27 4.73 -28.23
N TYR A 397 -11.14 4.51 -29.24
CA TYR A 397 -10.70 4.39 -30.64
C TYR A 397 -10.20 5.72 -31.22
N ALA A 398 -10.64 6.87 -30.68
CA ALA A 398 -10.21 8.18 -31.16
C ALA A 398 -8.82 8.56 -30.63
N THR A 399 -8.56 8.32 -29.34
CA THR A 399 -7.28 8.64 -28.69
C THR A 399 -6.29 7.48 -28.75
N LYS A 400 -6.73 6.27 -29.11
CA LYS A 400 -5.97 5.01 -29.07
C LYS A 400 -5.39 4.74 -27.69
N GLU A 401 -6.17 5.02 -26.65
CA GLU A 401 -5.83 4.75 -25.27
C GLU A 401 -6.57 3.51 -24.77
N MET A 402 -5.81 2.60 -24.19
CA MET A 402 -6.28 1.43 -23.46
C MET A 402 -6.09 1.67 -21.96
N VAL A 403 -7.07 1.30 -21.14
CA VAL A 403 -6.90 1.22 -19.68
C VAL A 403 -7.27 -0.18 -19.22
N SER A 404 -6.31 -0.95 -18.76
CA SER A 404 -6.55 -2.28 -18.15
C SER A 404 -7.04 -2.10 -16.71
N PHE A 405 -8.17 -2.72 -16.36
CA PHE A 405 -8.82 -2.62 -15.06
C PHE A 405 -9.74 -3.81 -14.83
N ASP A 406 -10.24 -4.01 -13.62
CA ASP A 406 -11.27 -5.00 -13.34
C ASP A 406 -12.66 -4.38 -13.51
N SER A 407 -13.46 -4.90 -14.46
CA SER A 407 -14.88 -4.57 -14.59
C SER A 407 -15.71 -5.30 -13.53
N GLU A 408 -16.99 -4.94 -13.41
CA GLU A 408 -17.93 -5.59 -12.49
C GLU A 408 -18.01 -7.11 -12.72
N GLU A 409 -18.04 -7.54 -13.99
CA GLU A 409 -18.07 -8.97 -14.32
C GLU A 409 -16.77 -9.69 -13.98
N VAL A 410 -15.61 -9.07 -14.24
CA VAL A 410 -14.30 -9.63 -13.88
C VAL A 410 -14.17 -9.73 -12.36
N ALA A 411 -14.60 -8.72 -11.62
CA ALA A 411 -14.63 -8.75 -10.16
C ALA A 411 -15.53 -9.88 -9.63
N LYS A 412 -16.71 -10.07 -10.23
CA LYS A 412 -17.60 -11.18 -9.89
C LYS A 412 -16.93 -12.53 -10.14
N TRP A 413 -16.31 -12.75 -11.30
CA TRP A 413 -15.61 -14.00 -11.61
C TRP A 413 -14.42 -14.25 -10.66
N LYS A 414 -13.70 -13.22 -10.26
CA LYS A 414 -12.65 -13.34 -9.23
C LYS A 414 -13.23 -13.72 -7.86
N GLY A 415 -14.39 -13.17 -7.47
CA GLY A 415 -15.11 -13.57 -6.27
C GLY A 415 -15.55 -15.04 -6.31
N GLU A 416 -16.08 -15.50 -7.45
CA GLU A 416 -16.42 -16.91 -7.69
C GLU A 416 -15.18 -17.82 -7.65
N TYR A 417 -14.04 -17.36 -8.21
CA TYR A 417 -12.76 -18.08 -8.11
C TYR A 417 -12.30 -18.24 -6.65
N ILE A 418 -12.36 -17.17 -5.85
CA ILE A 418 -12.03 -17.21 -4.41
C ILE A 418 -12.89 -18.29 -3.71
N LYS A 419 -14.18 -18.32 -4.01
CA LYS A 419 -15.11 -19.30 -3.45
C LYS A 419 -14.76 -20.74 -3.87
N HIS A 420 -14.62 -20.98 -5.16
CA HIS A 420 -14.38 -22.32 -5.72
C HIS A 420 -12.99 -22.88 -5.39
N LYS A 421 -11.96 -22.03 -5.40
CA LYS A 421 -10.60 -22.43 -5.04
C LYS A 421 -10.46 -22.67 -3.53
N GLY A 422 -11.40 -22.14 -2.72
CA GLY A 422 -11.39 -22.23 -1.27
C GLY A 422 -10.40 -21.24 -0.61
N LEU A 423 -10.14 -20.09 -1.26
CA LEU A 423 -9.25 -19.07 -0.71
C LEU A 423 -9.85 -18.38 0.50
N GLY A 424 -9.02 -17.71 1.30
CA GLY A 424 -9.40 -17.01 2.53
C GLY A 424 -10.28 -15.79 2.31
N GLY A 425 -10.16 -15.11 1.15
CA GLY A 425 -10.94 -13.92 0.87
C GLY A 425 -10.34 -13.04 -0.23
N SER A 426 -10.74 -11.77 -0.23
CA SER A 426 -10.29 -10.72 -1.15
C SER A 426 -9.62 -9.56 -0.42
N MET A 427 -8.71 -8.87 -1.09
CA MET A 427 -8.10 -7.61 -0.64
C MET A 427 -8.22 -6.57 -1.75
N PHE A 428 -8.34 -5.29 -1.39
CA PHE A 428 -8.57 -4.20 -2.34
C PHE A 428 -7.56 -3.07 -2.14
N TRP A 429 -6.85 -2.71 -3.20
CA TRP A 429 -6.01 -1.53 -3.27
C TRP A 429 -6.66 -0.49 -4.19
N GLU A 430 -7.12 0.68 -3.80
CA GLU A 430 -7.38 1.12 -2.44
C GLU A 430 -8.81 1.71 -2.38
N LEU A 431 -9.42 1.71 -1.23
CA LEU A 431 -10.86 1.96 -1.05
C LEU A 431 -11.35 3.27 -1.67
N SER A 432 -10.52 4.34 -1.69
CA SER A 432 -10.93 5.60 -2.27
C SER A 432 -11.05 5.56 -3.81
N GLY A 433 -10.52 4.53 -4.46
CA GLY A 433 -10.67 4.30 -5.90
C GLY A 433 -12.00 3.68 -6.29
N ASP A 434 -12.76 3.11 -5.34
CA ASP A 434 -14.00 2.38 -5.63
C ASP A 434 -15.19 3.30 -5.96
N LYS A 435 -16.24 2.72 -6.57
CA LYS A 435 -17.55 3.35 -6.81
C LYS A 435 -18.45 3.20 -5.57
N GLY A 436 -19.62 3.80 -5.61
CA GLY A 436 -20.68 3.58 -4.63
C GLY A 436 -20.81 4.61 -3.52
N CYS A 437 -19.87 5.57 -3.39
CA CYS A 437 -20.02 6.69 -2.46
C CYS A 437 -19.91 8.05 -3.17
N SER A 438 -20.87 8.93 -2.88
CA SER A 438 -20.79 10.34 -3.28
C SER A 438 -19.80 11.08 -2.40
N ARG A 439 -19.01 11.98 -3.00
CA ARG A 439 -17.97 12.76 -2.31
C ARG A 439 -18.14 14.24 -2.62
N GLU A 440 -18.67 14.97 -1.66
CA GLU A 440 -18.80 16.42 -1.77
C GLU A 440 -17.42 17.08 -1.72
N GLY A 441 -17.20 18.05 -2.63
CA GLY A 441 -15.95 18.81 -2.71
C GLY A 441 -14.71 18.01 -3.13
N MET A 442 -14.87 16.82 -3.74
CA MET A 442 -13.77 16.12 -4.38
C MET A 442 -13.23 16.95 -5.56
N GLU A 443 -11.91 16.97 -5.71
CA GLU A 443 -11.29 17.62 -6.86
C GLU A 443 -11.79 16.99 -8.16
N GLY A 444 -12.44 17.80 -9.01
CA GLY A 444 -12.88 17.40 -10.34
C GLY A 444 -11.75 17.47 -11.37
N GLY A 445 -12.05 17.05 -12.59
CA GLY A 445 -11.17 17.18 -13.75
C GLY A 445 -11.03 15.87 -14.54
N PRO A 446 -10.37 15.92 -15.70
CA PRO A 446 -10.19 14.75 -16.56
C PRO A 446 -9.64 13.56 -15.80
N GLY A 447 -10.27 12.38 -15.96
CA GLY A 447 -9.86 11.14 -15.27
C GLY A 447 -10.27 11.04 -13.79
N LYS A 448 -11.02 12.01 -13.26
CA LYS A 448 -11.54 12.00 -11.89
C LYS A 448 -13.07 11.93 -11.81
N GLU A 449 -13.76 12.21 -12.91
CA GLU A 449 -15.21 12.25 -12.98
C GLU A 449 -15.80 10.86 -12.66
N PRO A 450 -16.68 10.75 -11.67
CA PRO A 450 -17.29 9.46 -11.33
C PRO A 450 -18.18 8.95 -12.46
N GLN A 451 -18.04 7.67 -12.78
CA GLN A 451 -18.87 6.98 -13.76
C GLN A 451 -19.90 6.11 -13.04
N GLU A 452 -21.03 5.85 -13.69
CA GLU A 452 -22.03 4.91 -13.19
C GLU A 452 -21.45 3.51 -12.99
N GLY A 453 -22.00 2.75 -12.06
CA GLY A 453 -21.62 1.37 -11.77
C GLY A 453 -21.60 1.07 -10.27
N GLN A 454 -21.32 -0.19 -9.97
CA GLN A 454 -21.35 -0.73 -8.60
C GLN A 454 -19.96 -0.79 -7.98
N SER A 455 -19.89 -0.82 -6.66
CA SER A 455 -18.68 -1.09 -5.90
C SER A 455 -18.14 -2.50 -6.20
N LEU A 456 -16.84 -2.60 -6.55
CA LEU A 456 -16.19 -3.90 -6.72
C LEU A 456 -16.04 -4.63 -5.38
N VAL A 457 -15.84 -3.92 -4.28
CA VAL A 457 -15.79 -4.51 -2.93
C VAL A 457 -17.08 -5.29 -2.66
N LYS A 458 -18.24 -4.66 -2.91
CA LYS A 458 -19.54 -5.29 -2.74
C LYS A 458 -19.75 -6.47 -3.67
N ILE A 459 -19.44 -6.34 -4.96
CA ILE A 459 -19.61 -7.40 -5.96
C ILE A 459 -18.80 -8.64 -5.58
N VAL A 460 -17.54 -8.47 -5.22
CA VAL A 460 -16.66 -9.59 -4.85
C VAL A 460 -17.14 -10.25 -3.55
N LYS A 461 -17.54 -9.46 -2.54
CA LYS A 461 -18.13 -9.98 -1.31
C LYS A 461 -19.34 -10.87 -1.60
N ASP A 462 -20.27 -10.39 -2.41
CA ASP A 462 -21.51 -11.12 -2.73
C ASP A 462 -21.19 -12.42 -3.51
N ALA A 463 -20.17 -12.41 -4.37
CA ALA A 463 -19.75 -13.57 -5.17
C ALA A 463 -18.95 -14.61 -4.36
N MET A 464 -18.08 -14.19 -3.43
CA MET A 464 -17.23 -15.12 -2.68
C MET A 464 -17.92 -15.80 -1.50
N GLY A 465 -19.06 -15.26 -1.02
CA GLY A 465 -19.86 -15.82 0.07
C GLY A 465 -19.75 -15.02 1.36
N GLY A 466 -20.38 -15.52 2.43
CA GLY A 466 -20.50 -14.82 3.71
C GLY A 466 -19.17 -14.43 4.33
N LEU A 467 -19.15 -13.26 4.99
CA LEU A 467 -17.98 -12.74 5.68
C LEU A 467 -17.78 -13.36 7.07
N GLU A 468 -16.54 -13.44 7.51
CA GLU A 468 -16.21 -13.81 8.89
C GLU A 468 -16.77 -12.78 9.88
N GLN A 469 -17.13 -13.25 11.10
CA GLN A 469 -17.80 -12.44 12.12
C GLN A 469 -17.04 -12.44 13.45
N SER A 470 -15.76 -12.84 13.45
CA SER A 470 -14.96 -12.80 14.68
C SER A 470 -14.84 -11.37 15.20
N PRO A 471 -14.99 -11.14 16.52
CA PRO A 471 -15.00 -9.79 17.06
C PRO A 471 -13.60 -9.16 17.08
N ASN A 472 -13.58 -7.84 16.92
CA ASN A 472 -12.41 -7.00 17.14
C ASN A 472 -12.11 -6.80 18.63
N TRP A 473 -10.95 -6.22 18.93
CA TRP A 473 -10.56 -5.80 20.27
C TRP A 473 -10.86 -4.32 20.50
N LEU A 474 -11.28 -3.93 21.72
CA LEU A 474 -11.63 -2.54 22.05
C LEU A 474 -10.98 -2.02 23.36
N TRP A 475 -10.17 -2.80 24.07
CA TRP A 475 -9.61 -2.41 25.36
C TRP A 475 -8.11 -2.14 25.30
N TYR A 476 -7.76 -0.84 25.21
CA TYR A 476 -6.37 -0.36 25.09
C TYR A 476 -5.98 0.48 26.29
N ASN A 477 -5.95 -0.17 27.46
CA ASN A 477 -5.74 0.46 28.76
C ASN A 477 -4.33 1.02 28.99
N GLN A 478 -3.36 0.71 28.09
CA GLN A 478 -2.00 1.24 28.12
C GLN A 478 -1.74 2.29 27.06
N SER A 479 -2.77 2.71 26.31
CA SER A 479 -2.65 3.78 25.31
C SER A 479 -2.16 5.09 25.95
N LYS A 480 -1.37 5.85 25.21
CA LYS A 480 -0.97 7.20 25.62
C LYS A 480 -2.13 8.20 25.66
N PHE A 481 -3.27 7.89 24.99
CA PHE A 481 -4.42 8.77 24.91
C PHE A 481 -5.47 8.45 25.97
N ASP A 482 -5.93 9.50 26.66
CA ASP A 482 -6.90 9.39 27.75
C ASP A 482 -8.24 8.83 27.28
N ASN A 483 -8.77 9.35 26.17
CA ASN A 483 -10.02 8.88 25.59
C ASN A 483 -9.93 7.44 25.05
N MET A 484 -8.78 6.99 24.55
CA MET A 484 -8.60 5.59 24.16
C MET A 484 -8.63 4.66 25.38
N ARG A 485 -7.96 5.05 26.48
CA ARG A 485 -7.99 4.26 27.73
C ARG A 485 -9.38 4.15 28.33
N SER A 486 -10.22 5.15 28.13
CA SER A 486 -11.63 5.16 28.61
C SER A 486 -12.62 4.55 27.62
N GLY A 487 -12.17 3.99 26.47
CA GLY A 487 -13.02 3.43 25.45
C GLY A 487 -13.77 4.47 24.63
N MET A 488 -13.18 5.63 24.37
CA MET A 488 -13.75 6.76 23.62
C MET A 488 -15.04 7.37 24.23
N ALA A 489 -15.25 7.15 25.54
CA ALA A 489 -16.38 7.70 26.29
C ALA A 489 -16.28 9.22 26.44
#